data_2f869ad53cb88c6fb4b844eab119b4bb
#
_entry.id   2f869ad53cb88c6fb4b844eab119b4bb
#
_cell.length_a   1.000
_cell.length_b   1.000
_cell.length_c   1.000
_cell.angle_alpha   90.00
_cell.angle_beta   90.00
_cell.angle_gamma   90.00
#
_symmetry.space_group_name_H-M   'P 1'
#
loop_
_entity.id
_entity.type
_entity.pdbx_description
1 polymer ?
#
loop_
_entity_poly.entity_id
_entity_poly.type
_entity_poly.pdbx_seq_one_letter_code
_entity_poly.pdbx_strand_id
1 'polypeptide(L)'
;NNFMDELGYNKYDKRTDYHSGDAAALGNYVAQQIIEFGLQDNSNAQNDYANLVYEPLNGHLITDLGGNPNLSEPNHWQPLTVEEFIDQSGNYHPGGSPEFLSPEWGKVIPFSLGEEDLSIHSAPDYDYWVYHDPNSPSYIQEGIGLEDPFKWGFALVSIWGSHLDPNDDVMIDISPASIGNISSFPETFEEYKDFYNFFDGGDSSVGREINPSTGLAYEEQMVPRGDYARVLAEFWADGPDSETPPGHWFTILNYVNDHPQLIKKF
;
A
#
# COMPACT_ATOMS: atom_id res chain seq x y z
N ASN A 1 -3.31 -12.76 -23.08
CA ASN A 1 -3.75 -13.98 -23.79
C ASN A 1 -2.66 -14.54 -24.71
N ASN A 2 -1.71 -13.75 -25.18
CA ASN A 2 -0.58 -14.22 -26.01
C ASN A 2 0.41 -15.08 -25.20
N PHE A 3 0.54 -14.83 -23.91
CA PHE A 3 1.49 -15.54 -23.04
C PHE A 3 1.26 -17.05 -22.98
N MET A 4 0.02 -17.51 -22.87
CA MET A 4 -0.30 -18.94 -22.88
C MET A 4 0.00 -19.58 -24.24
N ASP A 5 -0.26 -18.85 -25.32
CA ASP A 5 0.03 -19.31 -26.68
C ASP A 5 1.54 -19.41 -26.94
N GLU A 6 2.34 -18.45 -26.43
CA GLU A 6 3.82 -18.46 -26.49
C GLU A 6 4.42 -19.63 -25.72
N LEU A 7 3.83 -20.02 -24.59
CA LEU A 7 4.24 -21.18 -23.80
C LEU A 7 3.69 -22.51 -24.36
N GLY A 8 2.85 -22.47 -25.38
CA GLY A 8 2.26 -23.66 -25.99
C GLY A 8 1.12 -24.29 -25.19
N TYR A 9 0.51 -23.55 -24.25
CA TYR A 9 -0.64 -24.02 -23.47
C TYR A 9 -1.96 -23.57 -24.06
N ASN A 10 -2.94 -24.47 -24.07
CA ASN A 10 -4.30 -24.13 -24.45
C ASN A 10 -5.03 -23.47 -23.27
N LYS A 11 -5.33 -22.17 -23.38
CA LYS A 11 -6.06 -21.41 -22.35
C LYS A 11 -7.48 -21.92 -22.01
N TYR A 12 -8.03 -22.79 -22.83
CA TYR A 12 -9.34 -23.43 -22.60
C TYR A 12 -9.23 -24.83 -22.00
N ASP A 13 -8.01 -25.33 -21.76
CA ASP A 13 -7.80 -26.59 -21.07
C ASP A 13 -8.19 -26.47 -19.59
N LYS A 14 -9.19 -27.25 -19.18
CA LYS A 14 -9.69 -27.29 -17.79
C LYS A 14 -9.49 -28.66 -17.14
N ARG A 15 -8.70 -29.53 -17.74
CA ARG A 15 -8.39 -30.83 -17.15
C ARG A 15 -7.67 -30.66 -15.84
N THR A 16 -8.03 -31.50 -14.84
CA THR A 16 -7.44 -31.50 -13.50
C THR A 16 -6.84 -32.85 -13.11
N ASP A 17 -6.78 -33.81 -14.06
CA ASP A 17 -6.13 -35.11 -13.81
C ASP A 17 -4.61 -34.98 -13.90
N TYR A 18 -4.02 -34.50 -12.79
CA TYR A 18 -2.58 -34.32 -12.66
C TYR A 18 -1.79 -35.63 -12.53
N HIS A 19 -2.45 -36.76 -12.25
CA HIS A 19 -1.81 -38.08 -12.17
C HIS A 19 -1.25 -38.53 -13.53
N SER A 20 -1.72 -37.94 -14.61
CA SER A 20 -1.21 -38.19 -15.95
C SER A 20 0.20 -37.63 -16.19
N GLY A 21 0.72 -36.80 -15.30
CA GLY A 21 1.99 -36.09 -15.45
C GLY A 21 1.90 -34.84 -16.35
N ASP A 22 0.70 -34.43 -16.74
CA ASP A 22 0.45 -33.22 -17.53
C ASP A 22 0.56 -31.97 -16.65
N ALA A 23 1.49 -31.08 -16.98
CA ALA A 23 1.74 -29.86 -16.20
C ALA A 23 0.54 -28.88 -16.23
N ALA A 24 -0.21 -28.82 -17.34
CA ALA A 24 -1.41 -27.99 -17.43
C ALA A 24 -2.52 -28.52 -16.51
N ALA A 25 -2.71 -29.84 -16.47
CA ALA A 25 -3.68 -30.48 -15.59
C ALA A 25 -3.31 -30.28 -14.10
N LEU A 26 -2.02 -30.34 -13.74
CA LEU A 26 -1.56 -30.03 -12.40
C LEU A 26 -1.83 -28.57 -12.02
N GLY A 27 -1.51 -27.63 -12.91
CA GLY A 27 -1.79 -26.23 -12.69
C GLY A 27 -3.28 -25.93 -12.48
N ASN A 28 -4.13 -26.52 -13.30
CA ASN A 28 -5.59 -26.41 -13.17
C ASN A 28 -6.09 -27.01 -11.86
N TYR A 29 -5.56 -28.17 -11.45
CA TYR A 29 -5.92 -28.79 -10.18
C TYR A 29 -5.56 -27.89 -8.99
N VAL A 30 -4.33 -27.36 -8.94
CA VAL A 30 -3.89 -26.45 -7.88
C VAL A 30 -4.76 -25.19 -7.84
N ALA A 31 -5.02 -24.57 -9.00
CA ALA A 31 -5.89 -23.41 -9.10
C ALA A 31 -7.32 -23.72 -8.59
N GLN A 32 -7.87 -24.86 -8.95
CA GLN A 32 -9.19 -25.28 -8.46
C GLN A 32 -9.22 -25.39 -6.94
N GLN A 33 -8.21 -26.03 -6.33
CA GLN A 33 -8.15 -26.18 -4.86
C GLN A 33 -8.06 -24.82 -4.15
N ILE A 34 -7.29 -23.88 -4.70
CA ILE A 34 -7.17 -22.53 -4.15
C ILE A 34 -8.50 -21.77 -4.26
N ILE A 35 -9.15 -21.85 -5.40
CA ILE A 35 -10.47 -21.22 -5.61
C ILE A 35 -11.52 -21.83 -4.66
N GLU A 36 -11.58 -23.14 -4.54
CA GLU A 36 -12.51 -23.84 -3.64
C GLU A 36 -12.28 -23.46 -2.16
N PHE A 37 -11.02 -23.28 -1.76
CA PHE A 37 -10.68 -22.77 -0.44
C PHE A 37 -11.15 -21.32 -0.26
N GLY A 38 -10.83 -20.43 -1.21
CA GLY A 38 -11.22 -19.01 -1.15
C GLY A 38 -12.74 -18.79 -1.14
N LEU A 39 -13.53 -19.70 -1.71
CA LEU A 39 -15.00 -19.64 -1.60
C LEU A 39 -15.53 -19.99 -0.21
N GLN A 40 -14.69 -20.51 0.69
CA GLN A 40 -15.05 -20.98 2.03
C GLN A 40 -14.26 -20.31 3.14
N ASP A 41 -13.38 -19.39 2.82
CA ASP A 41 -12.47 -18.74 3.76
C ASP A 41 -13.09 -17.59 4.57
N ASN A 42 -14.38 -17.34 4.42
CA ASN A 42 -15.17 -16.25 4.99
C ASN A 42 -14.93 -14.86 4.37
N SER A 43 -14.21 -14.76 3.26
CA SER A 43 -14.07 -13.49 2.50
C SER A 43 -15.34 -13.06 1.78
N ASN A 44 -16.33 -13.94 1.71
CA ASN A 44 -17.57 -13.73 0.95
C ASN A 44 -17.36 -13.59 -0.57
N ALA A 45 -16.33 -14.22 -1.11
CA ALA A 45 -15.98 -14.16 -2.53
C ALA A 45 -17.13 -14.59 -3.46
N GLN A 46 -17.97 -15.52 -3.02
CA GLN A 46 -19.15 -15.99 -3.77
C GLN A 46 -20.25 -14.92 -3.95
N ASN A 47 -20.20 -13.83 -3.18
CA ASN A 47 -21.11 -12.68 -3.28
C ASN A 47 -20.32 -11.39 -3.56
N ASP A 48 -19.28 -11.47 -4.40
CA ASP A 48 -18.44 -10.36 -4.83
C ASP A 48 -17.84 -9.57 -3.66
N TYR A 49 -17.50 -10.26 -2.56
CA TYR A 49 -16.94 -9.67 -1.34
C TYR A 49 -17.82 -8.62 -0.67
N ALA A 50 -19.13 -8.66 -0.90
CA ALA A 50 -20.07 -7.71 -0.33
C ALA A 50 -20.00 -7.69 1.19
N ASN A 51 -20.03 -6.47 1.77
CA ASN A 51 -20.18 -6.28 3.19
C ASN A 51 -21.58 -6.74 3.65
N LEU A 52 -21.66 -7.38 4.80
CA LEU A 52 -22.89 -7.93 5.32
C LEU A 52 -23.53 -7.03 6.38
N VAL A 53 -22.70 -6.31 7.14
CA VAL A 53 -23.15 -5.54 8.33
C VAL A 53 -22.52 -4.16 8.44
N TYR A 54 -21.36 -3.94 7.80
CA TYR A 54 -20.65 -2.67 7.91
C TYR A 54 -21.35 -1.56 7.12
N GLU A 55 -21.60 -0.43 7.78
CA GLU A 55 -22.03 0.81 7.14
C GLU A 55 -21.18 1.99 7.64
N PRO A 56 -20.79 2.96 6.78
CA PRO A 56 -20.03 4.12 7.19
C PRO A 56 -20.88 5.07 8.05
N LEU A 57 -20.28 5.65 9.09
CA LEU A 57 -20.95 6.62 9.96
C LEU A 57 -20.94 8.03 9.36
N ASN A 58 -19.95 8.35 8.53
CA ASN A 58 -19.83 9.66 7.89
C ASN A 58 -20.50 9.67 6.52
N GLY A 59 -21.08 10.80 6.16
CA GLY A 59 -21.50 11.06 4.78
C GLY A 59 -20.29 11.26 3.85
N HIS A 60 -20.52 11.17 2.55
CA HIS A 60 -19.45 11.23 1.54
C HIS A 60 -18.67 12.54 1.59
N LEU A 61 -17.35 12.45 1.51
CA LEU A 61 -16.46 13.58 1.21
C LEU A 61 -16.57 13.90 -0.28
N ILE A 62 -16.89 15.16 -0.59
CA ILE A 62 -16.97 15.67 -1.95
C ILE A 62 -15.75 16.57 -2.14
N THR A 63 -14.79 16.08 -2.93
CA THR A 63 -13.47 16.73 -3.12
C THR A 63 -13.56 18.12 -3.80
N ASP A 64 -14.58 18.35 -4.60
CA ASP A 64 -14.80 19.63 -5.30
C ASP A 64 -15.34 20.76 -4.40
N LEU A 65 -15.76 20.41 -3.18
CA LEU A 65 -16.28 21.38 -2.22
C LEU A 65 -15.23 21.73 -1.17
N GLY A 66 -15.09 23.01 -0.89
CA GLY A 66 -14.26 23.49 0.21
C GLY A 66 -14.82 23.06 1.56
N GLY A 67 -13.95 22.63 2.48
CA GLY A 67 -14.32 22.10 3.77
C GLY A 67 -14.82 20.65 3.71
N ASN A 68 -15.41 20.18 4.81
CA ASN A 68 -15.97 18.84 4.90
C ASN A 68 -17.27 18.84 5.72
N PRO A 69 -18.39 19.33 5.13
CA PRO A 69 -19.65 19.47 5.85
C PRO A 69 -20.30 18.12 6.23
N ASN A 70 -19.87 17.03 5.61
CA ASN A 70 -20.44 15.70 5.81
C ASN A 70 -19.66 14.86 6.84
N LEU A 71 -18.64 15.43 7.48
CA LEU A 71 -17.89 14.79 8.54
C LEU A 71 -18.58 15.01 9.87
N SER A 72 -19.21 13.99 10.42
CA SER A 72 -19.84 13.99 11.75
C SER A 72 -18.95 13.32 12.81
N GLU A 73 -18.23 12.30 12.40
CA GLU A 73 -17.41 11.45 13.27
C GLU A 73 -15.95 11.46 12.76
N PRO A 74 -15.11 12.43 13.21
CA PRO A 74 -13.78 12.64 12.63
C PRO A 74 -12.78 11.50 12.86
N ASN A 75 -13.05 10.63 13.81
CA ASN A 75 -12.22 9.46 14.10
C ASN A 75 -12.72 8.17 13.42
N HIS A 76 -13.68 8.29 12.51
CA HIS A 76 -14.20 7.18 11.72
C HIS A 76 -13.97 7.42 10.22
N TRP A 77 -13.87 6.34 9.48
CA TRP A 77 -13.71 6.39 8.04
C TRP A 77 -14.84 7.17 7.36
N GLN A 78 -14.48 7.91 6.32
CA GLN A 78 -15.42 8.67 5.50
C GLN A 78 -15.34 8.21 4.05
N PRO A 79 -16.48 7.88 3.40
CA PRO A 79 -16.50 7.56 1.97
C PRO A 79 -16.01 8.75 1.13
N LEU A 80 -15.16 8.48 0.15
CA LEU A 80 -14.64 9.45 -0.79
C LEU A 80 -15.36 9.31 -2.13
N THR A 81 -15.93 10.41 -2.64
CA THR A 81 -16.43 10.45 -4.01
C THR A 81 -15.32 10.92 -4.94
N VAL A 82 -15.03 10.13 -5.96
CA VAL A 82 -14.01 10.39 -6.97
C VAL A 82 -14.62 10.50 -8.36
N GLU A 83 -13.94 11.18 -9.28
CA GLU A 83 -14.41 11.33 -10.66
C GLU A 83 -14.31 10.02 -11.44
N GLU A 84 -13.25 9.24 -11.19
CA GLU A 84 -13.03 7.94 -11.81
C GLU A 84 -12.14 7.06 -10.91
N PHE A 85 -12.27 5.75 -11.04
CA PHE A 85 -11.36 4.80 -10.38
C PHE A 85 -11.37 3.44 -11.09
N ILE A 86 -10.33 2.65 -10.83
CA ILE A 86 -10.23 1.24 -11.23
C ILE A 86 -10.39 0.39 -9.98
N ASP A 87 -11.34 -0.55 -10.00
CA ASP A 87 -11.56 -1.45 -8.88
C ASP A 87 -10.48 -2.55 -8.76
N GLN A 88 -10.52 -3.33 -7.69
CA GLN A 88 -9.57 -4.42 -7.43
C GLN A 88 -9.59 -5.52 -8.53
N SER A 89 -10.65 -5.62 -9.30
CA SER A 89 -10.78 -6.54 -10.44
C SER A 89 -10.27 -5.94 -11.75
N GLY A 90 -9.82 -4.70 -11.74
CA GLY A 90 -9.34 -3.97 -12.91
C GLY A 90 -10.46 -3.39 -13.78
N ASN A 91 -11.68 -3.23 -13.25
CA ASN A 91 -12.77 -2.61 -13.97
C ASN A 91 -12.74 -1.09 -13.78
N TYR A 92 -12.89 -0.36 -14.88
CA TYR A 92 -13.00 1.09 -14.86
C TYR A 92 -14.41 1.53 -14.45
N HIS A 93 -14.47 2.48 -13.51
CA HIS A 93 -15.70 3.12 -13.06
C HIS A 93 -15.64 4.63 -13.37
N PRO A 94 -16.61 5.18 -14.10
CA PRO A 94 -16.63 6.59 -14.51
C PRO A 94 -17.13 7.53 -13.40
N GLY A 95 -16.63 7.35 -12.19
CA GLY A 95 -17.01 8.11 -11.01
C GLY A 95 -17.80 7.32 -9.99
N GLY A 96 -17.88 7.84 -8.78
CA GLY A 96 -18.59 7.25 -7.66
C GLY A 96 -17.79 7.25 -6.38
N SER A 97 -18.28 6.48 -5.39
CA SER A 97 -17.60 6.27 -4.12
C SER A 97 -17.22 4.80 -4.01
N PRO A 98 -15.92 4.49 -4.01
CA PRO A 98 -15.47 3.15 -3.70
C PRO A 98 -16.00 2.71 -2.33
N GLU A 99 -16.42 1.48 -2.23
CA GLU A 99 -16.80 0.90 -0.94
C GLU A 99 -15.58 0.80 -0.02
N PHE A 100 -15.83 0.82 1.29
CA PHE A 100 -14.78 0.55 2.25
C PHE A 100 -14.27 -0.87 2.06
N LEU A 101 -12.99 -1.00 1.75
CA LEU A 101 -12.39 -2.27 1.39
C LEU A 101 -12.29 -3.17 2.63
N SER A 102 -12.99 -4.30 2.57
CA SER A 102 -12.82 -5.42 3.49
C SER A 102 -13.02 -5.11 4.99
N PRO A 103 -14.01 -4.29 5.41
CA PRO A 103 -14.19 -3.93 6.83
C PRO A 103 -14.54 -5.12 7.71
N GLU A 104 -15.04 -6.23 7.14
CA GLU A 104 -15.45 -7.43 7.84
C GLU A 104 -14.46 -8.58 7.76
N TRP A 105 -13.29 -8.37 7.16
CA TRP A 105 -12.31 -9.42 6.87
C TRP A 105 -11.56 -9.97 8.09
N GLY A 106 -11.81 -9.47 9.28
CA GLY A 106 -11.33 -10.12 10.51
C GLY A 106 -11.78 -11.59 10.64
N LYS A 107 -12.86 -11.97 9.96
CA LYS A 107 -13.36 -13.36 9.94
C LYS A 107 -12.75 -14.25 8.86
N VAL A 108 -11.98 -13.69 7.95
CA VAL A 108 -11.28 -14.48 6.91
C VAL A 108 -10.23 -15.35 7.58
N ILE A 109 -10.13 -16.60 7.14
CA ILE A 109 -9.16 -17.56 7.68
C ILE A 109 -7.75 -17.03 7.41
N PRO A 110 -6.95 -16.73 8.45
CA PRO A 110 -5.61 -16.20 8.27
C PRO A 110 -4.65 -17.26 7.75
N PHE A 111 -3.60 -16.81 7.05
CA PHE A 111 -2.61 -17.71 6.45
C PHE A 111 -1.68 -18.35 7.49
N SER A 112 -1.29 -17.63 8.55
CA SER A 112 -0.24 -18.03 9.48
C SER A 112 -0.58 -17.87 10.96
N LEU A 113 -1.75 -17.29 11.27
CA LEU A 113 -2.22 -17.09 12.63
C LEU A 113 -3.22 -18.19 13.00
N GLY A 114 -3.27 -18.58 14.28
CA GLY A 114 -4.12 -19.64 14.78
C GLY A 114 -5.21 -19.15 15.73
N GLU A 115 -6.00 -20.07 16.25
CA GLU A 115 -7.05 -19.77 17.24
C GLU A 115 -6.48 -19.18 18.54
N GLU A 116 -5.24 -19.46 18.85
CA GLU A 116 -4.52 -18.91 20.02
C GLU A 116 -4.23 -17.41 19.90
N ASP A 117 -4.21 -16.89 18.67
CA ASP A 117 -4.00 -15.46 18.38
C ASP A 117 -5.32 -14.70 18.34
N LEU A 118 -6.46 -15.40 18.31
CA LEU A 118 -7.77 -14.81 18.09
C LEU A 118 -8.33 -14.16 19.36
N SER A 119 -8.73 -12.91 19.25
CA SER A 119 -9.62 -12.21 20.18
C SER A 119 -10.93 -11.85 19.49
N ILE A 120 -12.05 -12.08 20.16
CA ILE A 120 -13.38 -11.72 19.63
C ILE A 120 -13.89 -10.50 20.40
N HIS A 121 -14.25 -9.47 19.68
CA HIS A 121 -14.81 -8.24 20.20
C HIS A 121 -16.25 -8.07 19.71
N SER A 122 -17.09 -7.43 20.52
CA SER A 122 -18.49 -7.20 20.19
C SER A 122 -18.74 -5.73 19.87
N ALA A 123 -19.35 -5.46 18.73
CA ALA A 123 -20.02 -4.23 18.38
C ALA A 123 -21.53 -4.37 18.65
N PRO A 124 -22.33 -3.29 18.61
CA PRO A 124 -23.77 -3.36 18.92
C PRO A 124 -24.54 -4.39 18.08
N ASP A 125 -24.16 -4.56 16.83
CA ASP A 125 -24.92 -5.36 15.85
C ASP A 125 -24.18 -6.60 15.36
N TYR A 126 -22.89 -6.75 15.68
CA TYR A 126 -22.09 -7.90 15.22
C TYR A 126 -20.82 -8.10 16.06
N ASP A 127 -20.27 -9.31 16.02
CA ASP A 127 -18.95 -9.61 16.55
C ASP A 127 -17.90 -9.51 15.46
N TYR A 128 -16.74 -8.93 15.79
CA TYR A 128 -15.59 -8.87 14.90
C TYR A 128 -14.38 -9.57 15.54
N TRP A 129 -13.56 -10.15 14.68
CA TRP A 129 -12.42 -10.99 15.05
C TRP A 129 -11.13 -10.23 14.83
N VAL A 130 -10.21 -10.35 15.78
CA VAL A 130 -8.90 -9.71 15.76
C VAL A 130 -7.86 -10.76 16.07
N TYR A 131 -7.03 -11.08 15.10
CA TYR A 131 -5.92 -12.00 15.25
C TYR A 131 -4.63 -11.33 15.73
N HIS A 132 -4.47 -10.06 15.41
CA HIS A 132 -3.38 -9.23 15.90
C HIS A 132 -3.90 -7.82 16.15
N ASP A 133 -3.81 -7.37 17.39
CA ASP A 133 -4.21 -6.02 17.77
C ASP A 133 -3.02 -5.07 17.62
N PRO A 134 -3.00 -4.16 16.62
CA PRO A 134 -1.93 -3.19 16.45
C PRO A 134 -2.01 -2.04 17.48
N ASN A 135 -2.90 -2.13 18.45
CA ASN A 135 -3.35 -1.08 19.34
C ASN A 135 -4.20 0.00 18.65
N SER A 136 -4.83 0.86 19.46
CA SER A 136 -5.67 1.93 18.94
C SER A 136 -4.84 2.96 18.18
N PRO A 137 -5.28 3.39 17.00
CA PRO A 137 -4.66 4.53 16.33
C PRO A 137 -4.83 5.79 17.16
N SER A 138 -3.97 6.79 16.92
CA SER A 138 -4.13 8.09 17.53
C SER A 138 -5.42 8.76 17.05
N TYR A 139 -6.28 9.16 17.98
CA TYR A 139 -7.48 9.93 17.69
C TYR A 139 -7.18 11.42 17.61
N ILE A 140 -7.87 12.13 16.72
CA ILE A 140 -7.80 13.59 16.65
C ILE A 140 -8.35 14.18 17.95
N GLN A 141 -7.62 15.13 18.56
CA GLN A 141 -8.04 15.80 19.79
C GLN A 141 -8.28 17.29 19.52
N GLU A 142 -9.45 17.78 19.94
CA GLU A 142 -9.73 19.22 19.83
C GLU A 142 -8.85 20.05 20.81
N GLY A 143 -8.48 21.24 20.37
CA GLY A 143 -7.74 22.20 21.21
C GLY A 143 -6.25 21.89 21.41
N ILE A 144 -5.76 20.74 20.95
CA ILE A 144 -4.35 20.39 20.96
C ILE A 144 -3.77 20.67 19.56
N GLY A 145 -2.61 21.36 19.49
CA GLY A 145 -1.91 21.63 18.24
C GLY A 145 -1.10 20.43 17.75
N LEU A 146 0.16 20.67 17.35
CA LEU A 146 1.07 19.63 16.84
C LEU A 146 1.60 18.68 17.94
N GLU A 147 1.20 18.82 19.17
CA GLU A 147 1.40 17.80 20.20
C GLU A 147 0.40 16.63 20.09
N ASP A 148 -0.61 16.75 19.24
CA ASP A 148 -1.49 15.66 18.86
C ASP A 148 -0.80 14.82 17.76
N PRO A 149 -0.51 13.53 17.97
CA PRO A 149 0.18 12.68 16.99
C PRO A 149 -0.54 12.61 15.65
N PHE A 150 -1.89 12.61 15.66
CA PHE A 150 -2.69 12.61 14.44
C PHE A 150 -2.46 13.89 13.62
N LYS A 151 -2.58 15.05 14.24
CA LYS A 151 -2.37 16.35 13.58
C LYS A 151 -0.93 16.56 13.13
N TRP A 152 0.03 16.09 13.93
CA TRP A 152 1.44 16.18 13.58
C TRP A 152 1.75 15.41 12.29
N GLY A 153 1.27 14.17 12.15
CA GLY A 153 1.47 13.37 10.96
C GLY A 153 0.89 14.02 9.70
N PHE A 154 -0.33 14.54 9.77
CA PHE A 154 -0.93 15.25 8.63
C PHE A 154 -0.24 16.58 8.31
N ALA A 155 0.23 17.30 9.34
CA ALA A 155 1.02 18.53 9.15
C ALA A 155 2.36 18.23 8.47
N LEU A 156 3.03 17.12 8.85
CA LEU A 156 4.25 16.65 8.20
C LEU A 156 4.03 16.42 6.71
N VAL A 157 2.99 15.67 6.34
CA VAL A 157 2.63 15.44 4.93
C VAL A 157 2.35 16.75 4.20
N SER A 158 1.62 17.66 4.82
CA SER A 158 1.32 18.98 4.22
C SER A 158 2.55 19.81 3.98
N ILE A 159 3.48 19.85 4.94
CA ILE A 159 4.76 20.58 4.83
C ILE A 159 5.63 19.95 3.75
N TRP A 160 5.77 18.62 3.77
CA TRP A 160 6.57 17.94 2.74
C TRP A 160 5.94 18.03 1.35
N GLY A 161 4.61 18.08 1.26
CA GLY A 161 3.90 18.38 0.00
C GLY A 161 4.24 19.77 -0.56
N SER A 162 4.55 20.75 0.32
CA SER A 162 5.00 22.08 -0.12
C SER A 162 6.39 22.07 -0.78
N HIS A 163 7.18 21.01 -0.57
CA HIS A 163 8.50 20.84 -1.22
C HIS A 163 8.39 20.49 -2.72
N LEU A 164 7.19 20.26 -3.23
CA LEU A 164 6.96 20.11 -4.67
C LEU A 164 7.11 21.42 -5.47
N ASP A 165 7.43 22.52 -4.82
CA ASP A 165 7.71 23.80 -5.47
C ASP A 165 9.07 23.76 -6.20
N PRO A 166 9.10 23.89 -7.53
CA PRO A 166 10.36 23.89 -8.29
C PRO A 166 11.19 25.18 -8.12
N ASN A 167 10.64 26.19 -7.44
CA ASN A 167 11.26 27.52 -7.26
C ASN A 167 11.72 27.77 -5.82
N ASP A 168 11.81 26.75 -4.98
CA ASP A 168 12.27 26.91 -3.61
C ASP A 168 13.80 27.07 -3.48
N ASP A 169 14.54 26.87 -4.60
CA ASP A 169 15.99 26.96 -4.72
C ASP A 169 16.78 26.05 -3.71
N VAL A 170 16.11 25.09 -3.09
CA VAL A 170 16.75 24.15 -2.16
C VAL A 170 17.33 22.96 -2.93
N MET A 171 18.62 22.71 -2.73
CA MET A 171 19.32 21.54 -3.26
C MET A 171 19.53 20.50 -2.16
N ILE A 172 19.32 19.23 -2.50
CA ILE A 172 19.55 18.11 -1.58
C ILE A 172 20.50 17.09 -2.23
N ASP A 173 21.29 16.44 -1.39
CA ASP A 173 22.14 15.31 -1.81
C ASP A 173 21.31 14.01 -1.71
N ILE A 174 21.13 13.33 -2.84
CA ILE A 174 20.43 12.06 -2.93
C ILE A 174 21.39 10.87 -3.05
N SER A 175 22.67 11.08 -2.83
CA SER A 175 23.65 10.00 -2.84
C SER A 175 23.40 9.02 -1.69
N PRO A 176 23.85 7.76 -1.80
CA PRO A 176 23.74 6.80 -0.70
C PRO A 176 24.53 7.20 0.56
N ALA A 177 25.38 8.23 0.50
CA ALA A 177 26.08 8.76 1.66
C ALA A 177 25.21 9.68 2.53
N SER A 178 24.16 10.29 1.97
CA SER A 178 23.37 11.29 2.66
C SER A 178 22.33 10.71 3.60
N ILE A 179 21.55 9.74 3.12
CA ILE A 179 20.39 9.14 3.82
C ILE A 179 20.29 7.64 3.56
N GLY A 180 19.40 6.97 4.29
CA GLY A 180 18.88 5.66 3.90
C GLY A 180 19.51 4.46 4.61
N ASN A 181 20.27 4.64 5.69
CA ASN A 181 20.80 3.53 6.48
C ASN A 181 20.13 3.46 7.85
N ILE A 182 18.81 3.27 7.84
CA ILE A 182 17.99 3.17 9.04
C ILE A 182 18.27 1.83 9.72
N SER A 183 18.74 1.87 10.96
CA SER A 183 19.02 0.69 11.79
C SER A 183 17.88 0.34 12.74
N SER A 184 17.06 1.32 13.10
CA SER A 184 15.88 1.18 13.95
C SER A 184 14.87 2.25 13.59
N PHE A 185 13.59 1.89 13.64
CA PHE A 185 12.50 2.83 13.48
C PHE A 185 12.05 3.38 14.83
N PRO A 186 11.53 4.62 14.88
CA PRO A 186 10.92 5.17 16.08
C PRO A 186 9.66 4.34 16.45
N GLU A 187 9.44 4.17 17.76
CA GLU A 187 8.31 3.43 18.30
C GLU A 187 7.30 4.33 19.03
N THR A 188 7.75 5.50 19.47
CA THR A 188 6.92 6.47 20.21
C THR A 188 6.77 7.77 19.44
N PHE A 189 5.74 8.54 19.78
CA PHE A 189 5.51 9.85 19.14
C PHE A 189 6.68 10.83 19.37
N GLU A 190 7.29 10.82 20.54
CA GLU A 190 8.45 11.67 20.83
C GLU A 190 9.65 11.30 19.94
N GLU A 191 9.88 10.01 19.74
CA GLU A 191 10.92 9.53 18.84
C GLU A 191 10.63 9.87 17.37
N TYR A 192 9.35 9.86 16.93
CA TYR A 192 8.97 10.32 15.59
C TYR A 192 9.31 11.77 15.36
N LYS A 193 9.07 12.63 16.35
CA LYS A 193 9.39 14.06 16.26
C LYS A 193 10.90 14.32 16.13
N ASP A 194 11.71 13.48 16.74
CA ASP A 194 13.18 13.56 16.65
C ASP A 194 13.73 12.90 15.38
N PHE A 195 13.01 11.91 14.86
CA PHE A 195 13.44 11.15 13.69
C PHE A 195 13.19 11.89 12.37
N TYR A 196 12.05 12.55 12.22
CA TYR A 196 11.71 13.24 10.99
C TYR A 196 12.13 14.72 11.00
N ASN A 197 12.82 15.15 9.94
CA ASN A 197 13.13 16.57 9.70
C ASN A 197 11.87 17.29 9.22
N PHE A 198 11.07 17.75 10.16
CA PHE A 198 9.71 18.22 9.94
C PHE A 198 9.61 19.31 8.86
N PHE A 199 10.53 20.28 8.86
CA PHE A 199 10.51 21.41 7.91
C PHE A 199 11.38 21.18 6.67
N ASP A 200 12.47 20.47 6.79
CA ASP A 200 13.46 20.33 5.71
C ASP A 200 13.21 19.10 4.84
N GLY A 201 12.44 18.15 5.34
CA GLY A 201 12.18 16.87 4.69
C GLY A 201 13.23 15.80 5.02
N GLY A 202 12.85 14.54 4.84
CA GLY A 202 13.70 13.42 5.16
C GLY A 202 13.71 13.04 6.65
N ASP A 203 14.68 12.24 7.02
CA ASP A 203 14.83 11.70 8.38
C ASP A 203 16.25 11.90 8.92
N SER A 204 16.45 11.55 10.18
CA SER A 204 17.74 11.67 10.87
C SER A 204 18.70 10.51 10.61
N SER A 205 18.36 9.59 9.70
CA SER A 205 19.25 8.50 9.32
C SER A 205 20.49 9.00 8.61
N VAL A 206 21.57 8.23 8.70
CA VAL A 206 22.83 8.50 8.01
C VAL A 206 23.03 7.48 6.89
N GLY A 207 23.53 7.95 5.77
CA GLY A 207 23.88 7.10 4.64
C GLY A 207 25.15 6.27 4.91
N ARG A 208 25.63 5.63 3.86
CA ARG A 208 26.88 4.86 3.87
C ARG A 208 28.00 5.66 3.23
N GLU A 209 29.05 5.93 3.99
CA GLU A 209 30.22 6.67 3.46
C GLU A 209 30.93 5.94 2.32
N ILE A 210 31.00 4.60 2.43
CA ILE A 210 31.78 3.77 1.49
C ILE A 210 30.86 2.81 0.73
N ASN A 211 30.99 2.81 -0.57
CA ASN A 211 30.33 1.84 -1.44
C ASN A 211 30.93 0.44 -1.20
N PRO A 212 30.16 -0.54 -0.74
CA PRO A 212 30.66 -1.87 -0.37
C PRO A 212 31.17 -2.67 -1.58
N SER A 213 30.77 -2.31 -2.79
CA SER A 213 31.19 -3.01 -4.01
C SER A 213 32.50 -2.48 -4.60
N THR A 214 32.76 -1.18 -4.44
CA THR A 214 33.95 -0.53 -5.01
C THR A 214 35.03 -0.20 -3.98
N GLY A 215 34.65 -0.10 -2.69
CA GLY A 215 35.53 0.35 -1.60
C GLY A 215 35.83 1.85 -1.63
N LEU A 216 35.16 2.62 -2.48
CA LEU A 216 35.33 4.07 -2.61
C LEU A 216 34.18 4.82 -1.95
N ALA A 217 34.41 6.07 -1.57
CA ALA A 217 33.38 6.98 -1.10
C ALA A 217 32.36 7.24 -2.23
N TYR A 218 31.11 7.49 -1.83
CA TYR A 218 30.09 7.96 -2.77
C TYR A 218 30.35 9.45 -3.09
N GLU A 219 30.10 9.80 -4.35
CA GLU A 219 30.12 11.20 -4.77
C GLU A 219 28.76 11.85 -4.45
N GLU A 220 28.77 13.12 -4.06
CA GLU A 220 27.54 13.89 -3.89
C GLU A 220 26.72 13.93 -5.17
N GLN A 221 25.39 13.80 -5.03
CA GLN A 221 24.43 13.88 -6.12
C GLN A 221 23.37 14.93 -5.78
N MET A 222 23.72 16.19 -5.99
CA MET A 222 22.85 17.33 -5.69
C MET A 222 21.76 17.47 -6.73
N VAL A 223 20.50 17.49 -6.26
CA VAL A 223 19.31 17.73 -7.08
C VAL A 223 18.41 18.77 -6.43
N PRO A 224 17.55 19.48 -7.20
CA PRO A 224 16.52 20.32 -6.60
C PRO A 224 15.58 19.50 -5.72
N ARG A 225 15.27 20.00 -4.52
CA ARG A 225 14.38 19.32 -3.59
C ARG A 225 13.00 19.05 -4.21
N GLY A 226 12.48 19.99 -4.98
CA GLY A 226 11.20 19.83 -5.68
C GLY A 226 11.20 18.65 -6.66
N ASP A 227 12.30 18.40 -7.37
CA ASP A 227 12.42 17.26 -8.27
C ASP A 227 12.46 15.93 -7.52
N TYR A 228 13.20 15.87 -6.40
CA TYR A 228 13.24 14.69 -5.56
C TYR A 228 11.88 14.36 -4.95
N ALA A 229 11.20 15.37 -4.38
CA ALA A 229 9.85 15.21 -3.81
C ALA A 229 8.85 14.74 -4.87
N ARG A 230 8.93 15.29 -6.10
CA ARG A 230 8.09 14.88 -7.23
C ARG A 230 8.34 13.43 -7.65
N VAL A 231 9.60 13.03 -7.75
CA VAL A 231 9.95 11.63 -8.11
C VAL A 231 9.42 10.65 -7.08
N LEU A 232 9.55 10.95 -5.77
CA LEU A 232 8.99 10.11 -4.72
C LEU A 232 7.45 10.03 -4.82
N ALA A 233 6.79 11.16 -5.01
CA ALA A 233 5.33 11.21 -5.13
C ALA A 233 4.84 10.44 -6.36
N GLU A 234 5.46 10.63 -7.53
CA GLU A 234 5.07 9.96 -8.78
C GLU A 234 5.43 8.47 -8.77
N PHE A 235 6.62 8.11 -8.26
CA PHE A 235 7.09 6.73 -8.24
C PHE A 235 6.29 5.85 -7.27
N TRP A 236 5.91 6.39 -6.13
CA TRP A 236 5.16 5.68 -5.10
C TRP A 236 3.66 5.95 -5.16
N ALA A 237 3.20 6.76 -6.14
CA ALA A 237 1.78 6.97 -6.33
C ALA A 237 1.07 5.65 -6.68
N ASP A 238 -0.05 5.41 -6.02
CA ASP A 238 -0.96 4.31 -6.29
C ASP A 238 -2.31 4.90 -6.71
N GLY A 239 -2.26 5.63 -7.81
CA GLY A 239 -3.43 6.27 -8.39
C GLY A 239 -4.25 5.30 -9.25
N PRO A 240 -5.46 5.70 -9.65
CA PRO A 240 -6.37 4.84 -10.41
C PRO A 240 -5.84 4.41 -11.79
N ASP A 241 -4.87 5.14 -12.33
CA ASP A 241 -4.29 4.89 -13.65
C ASP A 241 -2.93 4.18 -13.61
N SER A 242 -2.47 3.79 -12.42
CA SER A 242 -1.17 3.13 -12.24
C SER A 242 -1.33 1.68 -11.77
N GLU A 243 -0.29 0.88 -12.01
CA GLU A 243 -0.16 -0.42 -11.38
C GLU A 243 0.02 -0.28 -9.86
N THR A 244 -0.42 -1.30 -9.13
CA THR A 244 -0.22 -1.36 -7.67
C THR A 244 1.27 -1.35 -7.30
N PRO A 245 1.67 -0.87 -6.11
CA PRO A 245 3.07 -0.87 -5.69
C PRO A 245 3.78 -2.24 -5.86
N PRO A 246 3.18 -3.39 -5.48
CA PRO A 246 3.77 -4.69 -5.80
C PRO A 246 3.90 -4.94 -7.29
N GLY A 247 2.90 -4.58 -8.10
CA GLY A 247 2.91 -4.71 -9.56
C GLY A 247 4.04 -3.90 -10.20
N HIS A 248 4.28 -2.69 -9.71
CA HIS A 248 5.37 -1.83 -10.15
C HIS A 248 6.74 -2.48 -9.92
N TRP A 249 6.98 -3.05 -8.74
CA TRP A 249 8.20 -3.79 -8.45
C TRP A 249 8.38 -5.04 -9.32
N PHE A 250 7.31 -5.77 -9.63
CA PHE A 250 7.36 -6.88 -10.56
C PHE A 250 7.70 -6.43 -11.99
N THR A 251 7.18 -5.30 -12.44
CA THR A 251 7.52 -4.71 -13.73
C THR A 251 9.02 -4.38 -13.81
N ILE A 252 9.57 -3.74 -12.79
CA ILE A 252 11.01 -3.45 -12.70
C ILE A 252 11.83 -4.74 -12.67
N LEU A 253 11.42 -5.72 -11.85
CA LEU A 253 12.12 -7.01 -11.75
C LEU A 253 12.16 -7.73 -13.09
N ASN A 254 11.05 -7.79 -13.80
CA ASN A 254 10.98 -8.41 -15.13
C ASN A 254 11.88 -7.70 -16.12
N TYR A 255 11.87 -6.35 -16.13
CA TYR A 255 12.76 -5.57 -16.99
C TYR A 255 14.24 -5.86 -16.72
N VAL A 256 14.64 -5.91 -15.45
CA VAL A 256 16.00 -6.23 -15.02
C VAL A 256 16.37 -7.66 -15.40
N ASN A 257 15.47 -8.62 -15.16
CA ASN A 257 15.69 -10.03 -15.47
C ASN A 257 15.85 -10.28 -16.98
N ASP A 258 15.10 -9.56 -17.81
CA ASP A 258 15.14 -9.69 -19.26
C ASP A 258 16.29 -8.88 -19.91
N HIS A 259 17.04 -8.12 -19.11
CA HIS A 259 18.12 -7.29 -19.62
C HIS A 259 19.28 -8.15 -20.17
N PRO A 260 19.71 -7.97 -21.45
CA PRO A 260 20.65 -8.87 -22.12
C PRO A 260 22.02 -9.02 -21.44
N GLN A 261 22.42 -8.05 -20.62
CA GLN A 261 23.68 -8.11 -19.86
C GLN A 261 23.57 -8.96 -18.60
N LEU A 262 22.35 -9.18 -18.07
CA LEU A 262 22.11 -9.98 -16.87
C LEU A 262 21.80 -11.44 -17.21
N ILE A 263 21.04 -11.70 -18.27
CA ILE A 263 20.73 -13.07 -18.76
C ILE A 263 21.99 -13.92 -19.00
N LYS A 264 23.11 -13.29 -19.30
CA LYS A 264 24.37 -13.99 -19.55
C LYS A 264 25.14 -14.39 -18.27
N LYS A 265 24.65 -14.04 -17.09
CA LYS A 265 25.33 -14.29 -15.81
C LYS A 265 24.68 -15.40 -14.98
N PHE A 266 23.55 -15.89 -15.41
CA PHE A 266 22.81 -17.02 -14.85
C PHE A 266 22.59 -18.06 -15.95
#